data_d9d5a639e466757c66c917575c154735
#
_entry.id   d9d5a639e466757c66c917575c154735
#
_cell.length_a   1.000
_cell.length_b   1.000
_cell.length_c   1.000
_cell.angle_alpha   90.00
_cell.angle_beta   90.00
_cell.angle_gamma   90.00
#
_symmetry.space_group_name_H-M   'P 1'
#
loop_
_entity.id
_entity.type
_entity.pdbx_description
1 polymer ?
#
loop_
_entity_poly.entity_id
_entity_poly.type
_entity_poly.pdbx_seq_one_letter_code
_entity_poly.pdbx_strand_id
1 'polypeptide(L)'
;NGAGKSTLMRSIAGILPPTTGQITVNGRISTLLALGVGFNKALSGRDNIILGGLAAGMSKAEIESQTDAIAQFADLPEGFIDMPVRTYSNGMYSRVAFAVAVNMTPDILLLDEALSAGDAAFKEKSFNRMRELCEEARTILIVSHALSSINELCDQAIWMHKGKMLASGKPEDITEQYLKFLNVGELPSSYEDL
;
A
#
# COMPACT_ATOMS: atom_id res chain seq x y z
N ASN A 1 -4.83 -6.72 -16.07
CA ASN A 1 -3.61 -7.28 -15.47
C ASN A 1 -2.43 -7.10 -16.44
N GLY A 2 -1.17 -7.02 -15.91
CA GLY A 2 0.03 -6.91 -16.77
C GLY A 2 0.33 -5.52 -17.34
N ALA A 3 -0.42 -4.49 -16.97
CA ALA A 3 -0.18 -3.13 -17.45
C ALA A 3 1.03 -2.42 -16.80
N GLY A 4 1.69 -3.02 -15.79
CA GLY A 4 2.85 -2.45 -15.10
C GLY A 4 2.53 -1.64 -13.84
N LYS A 5 1.27 -1.52 -13.44
CA LYS A 5 0.85 -0.71 -12.27
C LYS A 5 1.59 -1.09 -10.99
N SER A 6 1.55 -2.34 -10.58
CA SER A 6 2.22 -2.82 -9.35
C SER A 6 3.75 -2.74 -9.46
N THR A 7 4.32 -2.84 -10.68
CA THR A 7 5.75 -2.63 -10.91
C THR A 7 6.13 -1.17 -10.66
N LEU A 8 5.35 -0.23 -11.20
CA LEU A 8 5.54 1.20 -10.98
C LEU A 8 5.44 1.55 -9.49
N MET A 9 4.40 1.03 -8.80
CA MET A 9 4.22 1.26 -7.36
C MET A 9 5.41 0.74 -6.55
N ARG A 10 5.91 -0.46 -6.85
CA ARG A 10 7.11 -1.02 -6.20
C ARG A 10 8.36 -0.20 -6.48
N SER A 11 8.49 0.37 -7.67
CA SER A 11 9.61 1.24 -8.01
C SER A 11 9.54 2.56 -7.25
N ILE A 12 8.36 3.16 -7.14
CA ILE A 12 8.13 4.38 -6.32
C ILE A 12 8.43 4.08 -4.83
N ALA A 13 8.01 2.90 -4.35
CA ALA A 13 8.30 2.47 -2.98
C ALA A 13 9.78 2.14 -2.70
N GLY A 14 10.65 2.22 -3.71
CA GLY A 14 12.08 1.86 -3.57
C GLY A 14 12.36 0.36 -3.45
N ILE A 15 11.34 -0.49 -3.63
CA ILE A 15 11.47 -1.96 -3.55
C ILE A 15 12.12 -2.52 -4.82
N LEU A 16 11.83 -1.89 -5.97
CA LEU A 16 12.35 -2.29 -7.27
C LEU A 16 13.08 -1.10 -7.91
N PRO A 17 14.41 -1.15 -8.08
CA PRO A 17 15.14 -0.08 -8.74
C PRO A 17 14.78 0.01 -10.23
N PRO A 18 14.68 1.21 -10.82
CA PRO A 18 14.49 1.36 -12.27
C PRO A 18 15.75 0.89 -13.01
N THR A 19 15.58 0.24 -14.16
CA THR A 19 16.71 -0.18 -15.02
C THR A 19 17.41 1.03 -15.66
N THR A 20 16.63 2.06 -16.01
CA THR A 20 17.11 3.34 -16.54
C THR A 20 16.26 4.47 -15.98
N GLY A 21 16.78 5.69 -16.03
CA GLY A 21 16.09 6.86 -15.49
C GLY A 21 16.23 6.98 -13.96
N GLN A 22 15.43 7.86 -13.37
CA GLN A 22 15.46 8.17 -11.95
C GLN A 22 14.04 8.39 -11.42
N ILE A 23 13.79 7.91 -10.20
CA ILE A 23 12.58 8.21 -9.43
C ILE A 23 13.02 9.03 -8.22
N THR A 24 12.48 10.23 -8.08
CA THR A 24 12.74 11.10 -6.94
C THR A 24 11.50 11.15 -6.06
N VAL A 25 11.66 10.85 -4.79
CA VAL A 25 10.58 10.87 -3.79
C VAL A 25 10.98 11.81 -2.67
N ASN A 26 10.10 12.75 -2.34
CA ASN A 26 10.30 13.69 -1.24
C ASN A 26 9.28 13.42 -0.14
N GLY A 27 9.70 12.74 0.91
CA GLY A 27 8.87 12.37 2.05
C GLY A 27 8.94 10.90 2.41
N ARG A 28 8.31 10.54 3.52
CA ARG A 28 8.18 9.14 3.98
C ARG A 28 7.10 8.44 3.19
N ILE A 29 7.44 7.28 2.64
CA ILE A 29 6.48 6.40 1.97
C ILE A 29 5.99 5.34 2.96
N SER A 30 4.67 5.18 3.10
CA SER A 30 4.08 3.95 3.60
C SER A 30 3.48 3.16 2.45
N THR A 31 3.70 1.86 2.46
CA THR A 31 3.18 0.98 1.43
C THR A 31 2.57 -0.27 2.04
N LEU A 32 1.38 -0.62 1.56
CA LEU A 32 0.75 -1.90 1.87
C LEU A 32 1.04 -2.97 0.80
N LEU A 33 1.88 -2.63 -0.19
CA LEU A 33 2.30 -3.55 -1.27
C LEU A 33 3.17 -4.71 -0.79
N ALA A 34 3.87 -4.54 0.33
CA ALA A 34 4.84 -5.50 0.85
C ALA A 34 4.79 -5.53 2.38
N LEU A 35 3.68 -6.05 2.90
CA LEU A 35 3.49 -6.19 4.35
C LEU A 35 4.54 -7.11 4.95
N GLY A 36 5.13 -6.68 6.06
CA GLY A 36 6.14 -7.45 6.80
C GLY A 36 7.55 -7.42 6.18
N VAL A 37 7.84 -6.44 5.32
CA VAL A 37 9.23 -6.15 4.90
C VAL A 37 10.08 -5.87 6.13
N GLY A 38 11.25 -6.50 6.20
CA GLY A 38 12.15 -6.40 7.35
C GLY A 38 11.83 -7.36 8.50
N PHE A 39 10.72 -8.10 8.45
CA PHE A 39 10.38 -9.06 9.51
C PHE A 39 11.35 -10.23 9.56
N ASN A 40 11.77 -10.57 10.78
CA ASN A 40 12.58 -11.74 11.08
C ASN A 40 11.72 -12.77 11.82
N LYS A 41 11.48 -13.93 11.20
CA LYS A 41 10.62 -14.97 11.76
C LYS A 41 11.15 -15.60 13.05
N ALA A 42 12.43 -15.43 13.37
CA ALA A 42 13.03 -15.94 14.62
C ALA A 42 12.77 -15.02 15.82
N LEU A 43 12.42 -13.76 15.58
CA LEU A 43 12.15 -12.77 16.60
C LEU A 43 10.65 -12.73 16.96
N SER A 44 10.33 -12.10 18.10
CA SER A 44 8.95 -11.90 18.56
C SER A 44 8.17 -10.96 17.64
N GLY A 45 6.84 -10.93 17.78
CA GLY A 45 6.01 -9.96 17.12
C GLY A 45 6.38 -8.53 17.51
N ARG A 46 6.65 -8.31 18.80
CA ARG A 46 7.09 -7.02 19.35
C ARG A 46 8.40 -6.54 18.71
N ASP A 47 9.40 -7.42 18.62
CA ASP A 47 10.66 -7.08 17.95
C ASP A 47 10.45 -6.78 16.46
N ASN A 48 9.54 -7.52 15.82
CA ASN A 48 9.22 -7.29 14.41
C ASN A 48 8.43 -5.98 14.18
N ILE A 49 7.64 -5.51 15.13
CA ILE A 49 7.05 -4.17 15.09
C ILE A 49 8.18 -3.13 15.04
N ILE A 50 9.18 -3.25 15.92
CA ILE A 50 10.32 -2.34 15.95
C ILE A 50 11.10 -2.40 14.63
N LEU A 51 11.44 -3.61 14.15
CA LEU A 51 12.14 -3.78 12.88
C LEU A 51 11.38 -3.20 11.69
N GLY A 52 10.06 -3.46 11.63
CA GLY A 52 9.20 -2.95 10.57
C GLY A 52 9.12 -1.42 10.57
N GLY A 53 8.98 -0.80 11.73
CA GLY A 53 8.97 0.65 11.87
C GLY A 53 10.30 1.28 11.46
N LEU A 54 11.44 0.69 11.87
CA LEU A 54 12.78 1.12 11.45
C LEU A 54 12.96 0.98 9.94
N ALA A 55 12.54 -0.14 9.34
CA ALA A 55 12.59 -0.37 7.89
C ALA A 55 11.76 0.65 7.12
N ALA A 56 10.69 1.14 7.73
CA ALA A 56 9.81 2.16 7.18
C ALA A 56 10.29 3.61 7.44
N GLY A 57 11.46 3.78 8.05
CA GLY A 57 12.11 5.08 8.25
C GLY A 57 11.71 5.81 9.52
N MET A 58 11.06 5.13 10.48
CA MET A 58 10.85 5.68 11.81
C MET A 58 12.17 5.70 12.60
N SER A 59 12.35 6.67 13.47
CA SER A 59 13.45 6.63 14.45
C SER A 59 13.16 5.57 15.52
N LYS A 60 14.21 5.09 16.18
CA LYS A 60 14.08 4.11 17.26
C LYS A 60 13.15 4.61 18.37
N ALA A 61 13.28 5.87 18.77
CA ALA A 61 12.47 6.47 19.83
C ALA A 61 10.97 6.55 19.43
N GLU A 62 10.66 6.91 18.15
CA GLU A 62 9.29 6.94 17.64
C GLU A 62 8.66 5.55 17.72
N ILE A 63 9.33 4.52 17.16
CA ILE A 63 8.73 3.19 17.11
C ILE A 63 8.61 2.57 18.50
N GLU A 64 9.59 2.74 19.40
CA GLU A 64 9.51 2.25 20.77
C GLU A 64 8.33 2.85 21.53
N SER A 65 8.05 4.14 21.35
CA SER A 65 6.89 4.81 21.97
C SER A 65 5.54 4.32 21.44
N GLN A 66 5.48 3.78 20.21
CA GLN A 66 4.25 3.31 19.57
C GLN A 66 4.09 1.79 19.60
N THR A 67 5.11 1.03 20.02
CA THR A 67 5.12 -0.44 19.93
C THR A 67 3.91 -1.07 20.63
N ASP A 68 3.53 -0.60 21.82
CA ASP A 68 2.39 -1.16 22.54
C ASP A 68 1.05 -0.86 21.86
N ALA A 69 0.87 0.35 21.31
CA ALA A 69 -0.32 0.71 20.55
C ALA A 69 -0.44 -0.12 19.27
N ILE A 70 0.67 -0.33 18.56
CA ILE A 70 0.72 -1.17 17.36
C ILE A 70 0.41 -2.63 17.70
N ALA A 71 0.98 -3.15 18.79
CA ALA A 71 0.70 -4.51 19.27
C ALA A 71 -0.79 -4.69 19.63
N GLN A 72 -1.38 -3.71 20.31
CA GLN A 72 -2.81 -3.70 20.64
C GLN A 72 -3.68 -3.60 19.38
N PHE A 73 -3.25 -2.83 18.38
CA PHE A 73 -3.94 -2.75 17.10
C PHE A 73 -3.93 -4.10 16.35
N ALA A 74 -2.82 -4.83 16.38
CA ALA A 74 -2.70 -6.14 15.74
C ALA A 74 -3.66 -7.18 16.33
N ASP A 75 -4.11 -6.99 17.59
CA ASP A 75 -5.15 -7.77 18.24
C ASP A 75 -4.90 -9.29 18.14
N LEU A 76 -3.71 -9.72 18.58
CA LEU A 76 -3.34 -11.13 18.65
C LEU A 76 -3.89 -11.75 19.94
N PRO A 77 -4.06 -13.08 19.98
CA PRO A 77 -4.36 -13.78 21.24
C PRO A 77 -3.31 -13.47 22.31
N GLU A 78 -3.71 -13.51 23.58
CA GLU A 78 -2.87 -13.17 24.71
C GLU A 78 -1.52 -13.92 24.69
N GLY A 79 -0.43 -13.20 24.91
CA GLY A 79 0.92 -13.71 24.95
C GLY A 79 1.57 -13.95 23.56
N PHE A 80 0.80 -14.00 22.48
CA PHE A 80 1.39 -14.27 21.14
C PHE A 80 2.30 -13.15 20.66
N ILE A 81 2.07 -11.90 21.06
CA ILE A 81 2.90 -10.78 20.60
C ILE A 81 4.37 -10.93 20.99
N ASP A 82 4.65 -11.62 22.10
CA ASP A 82 5.99 -11.87 22.60
C ASP A 82 6.56 -13.23 22.15
N MET A 83 5.78 -14.00 21.36
CA MET A 83 6.24 -15.27 20.76
C MET A 83 6.93 -15.03 19.40
N PRO A 84 7.87 -15.91 19.00
CA PRO A 84 8.52 -15.83 17.70
C PRO A 84 7.50 -15.88 16.55
N VAL A 85 7.65 -14.98 15.56
CA VAL A 85 6.73 -14.86 14.41
C VAL A 85 6.64 -16.15 13.58
N ARG A 86 7.64 -17.02 13.62
CA ARG A 86 7.57 -18.36 12.98
C ARG A 86 6.43 -19.24 13.51
N THR A 87 5.89 -18.93 14.70
CA THR A 87 4.77 -19.67 15.31
C THR A 87 3.40 -19.11 14.91
N TYR A 88 3.37 -18.00 14.19
CA TYR A 88 2.14 -17.31 13.80
C TYR A 88 1.44 -18.04 12.65
N SER A 89 0.10 -17.99 12.68
CA SER A 89 -0.68 -18.25 11.48
C SER A 89 -0.45 -17.12 10.43
N ASN A 90 -0.81 -17.40 9.18
CA ASN A 90 -0.75 -16.35 8.14
C ASN A 90 -1.61 -15.12 8.51
N GLY A 91 -2.76 -15.33 9.16
CA GLY A 91 -3.60 -14.25 9.64
C GLY A 91 -2.92 -13.40 10.71
N MET A 92 -2.31 -14.01 11.72
CA MET A 92 -1.57 -13.31 12.77
C MET A 92 -0.39 -12.53 12.20
N TYR A 93 0.37 -13.15 11.28
CA TYR A 93 1.45 -12.48 10.57
C TYR A 93 0.96 -11.23 9.84
N SER A 94 -0.11 -11.38 9.05
CA SER A 94 -0.69 -10.28 8.28
C SER A 94 -1.23 -9.16 9.17
N ARG A 95 -1.83 -9.50 10.34
CA ARG A 95 -2.32 -8.51 11.30
C ARG A 95 -1.19 -7.64 11.87
N VAL A 96 -0.08 -8.26 12.29
CA VAL A 96 1.07 -7.50 12.82
C VAL A 96 1.72 -6.65 11.71
N ALA A 97 1.92 -7.22 10.54
CA ALA A 97 2.50 -6.51 9.41
C ALA A 97 1.63 -5.31 8.96
N PHE A 98 0.31 -5.50 8.94
CA PHE A 98 -0.64 -4.43 8.65
C PHE A 98 -0.64 -3.37 9.76
N ALA A 99 -0.65 -3.80 11.05
CA ALA A 99 -0.61 -2.89 12.19
C ALA A 99 0.60 -1.95 12.13
N VAL A 100 1.79 -2.47 11.78
CA VAL A 100 2.98 -1.63 11.59
C VAL A 100 2.73 -0.62 10.47
N ALA A 101 2.27 -1.07 9.30
CA ALA A 101 2.12 -0.22 8.12
C ALA A 101 1.11 0.93 8.32
N VAL A 102 0.01 0.69 9.07
CA VAL A 102 -1.06 1.69 9.27
C VAL A 102 -0.87 2.60 10.48
N ASN A 103 0.08 2.31 11.36
CA ASN A 103 0.38 3.19 12.50
C ASN A 103 1.57 4.13 12.22
N MET A 104 2.06 4.13 10.99
CA MET A 104 3.02 5.12 10.52
C MET A 104 2.27 6.34 9.97
N THR A 105 2.85 7.53 10.14
CA THR A 105 2.34 8.76 9.54
C THR A 105 3.12 9.04 8.24
N PRO A 106 2.63 8.61 7.07
CA PRO A 106 3.33 8.81 5.81
C PRO A 106 3.06 10.19 5.22
N ASP A 107 4.05 10.74 4.50
CA ASP A 107 3.79 11.83 3.57
C ASP A 107 3.13 11.31 2.28
N ILE A 108 3.49 10.08 1.88
CA ILE A 108 3.02 9.41 0.67
C ILE A 108 2.51 8.01 1.03
N LEU A 109 1.24 7.75 0.73
CA LEU A 109 0.59 6.47 0.96
C LEU A 109 0.40 5.72 -0.36
N LEU A 110 0.93 4.49 -0.45
CA LEU A 110 0.77 3.63 -1.63
C LEU A 110 -0.20 2.50 -1.30
N LEU A 111 -1.36 2.49 -1.98
CA LEU A 111 -2.42 1.51 -1.82
C LEU A 111 -2.52 0.61 -3.05
N ASP A 112 -2.48 -0.71 -2.86
CA ASP A 112 -2.83 -1.69 -3.90
C ASP A 112 -4.09 -2.45 -3.44
N GLU A 113 -4.92 -2.87 -4.36
CA GLU A 113 -6.23 -3.52 -4.14
C GLU A 113 -6.20 -4.76 -3.22
N ALA A 114 -5.03 -5.27 -2.86
CA ALA A 114 -4.82 -6.49 -2.07
C ALA A 114 -5.11 -6.35 -0.55
N LEU A 115 -5.93 -5.37 -0.12
CA LEU A 115 -6.22 -5.08 1.30
C LEU A 115 -7.18 -6.06 2.01
N SER A 116 -7.27 -7.31 1.56
CA SER A 116 -8.22 -8.30 2.11
C SER A 116 -7.62 -9.23 3.18
N ALA A 117 -6.69 -8.75 4.01
CA ALA A 117 -6.10 -9.56 5.08
C ALA A 117 -6.97 -9.56 6.36
N GLY A 118 -7.23 -10.73 6.94
CA GLY A 118 -7.88 -10.89 8.24
C GLY A 118 -9.35 -11.31 8.19
N ASP A 119 -9.92 -11.53 9.38
CA ASP A 119 -11.36 -11.80 9.57
C ASP A 119 -12.21 -10.51 9.45
N ALA A 120 -13.53 -10.66 9.55
CA ALA A 120 -14.47 -9.55 9.34
C ALA A 120 -14.25 -8.38 10.32
N ALA A 121 -13.96 -8.66 11.58
CA ALA A 121 -13.76 -7.63 12.61
C ALA A 121 -12.45 -6.86 12.37
N PHE A 122 -11.37 -7.57 12.03
CA PHE A 122 -10.09 -6.93 11.70
C PHE A 122 -10.16 -6.14 10.40
N LYS A 123 -10.96 -6.59 9.42
CA LYS A 123 -11.20 -5.85 8.17
C LYS A 123 -11.88 -4.51 8.42
N GLU A 124 -12.88 -4.47 9.27
CA GLU A 124 -13.57 -3.21 9.62
C GLU A 124 -12.62 -2.23 10.32
N LYS A 125 -11.88 -2.71 11.33
CA LYS A 125 -10.86 -1.93 12.04
C LYS A 125 -9.78 -1.40 11.09
N SER A 126 -9.32 -2.26 10.19
CA SER A 126 -8.32 -1.94 9.17
C SER A 126 -8.82 -0.89 8.19
N PHE A 127 -10.07 -1.00 7.74
CA PHE A 127 -10.71 -0.05 6.83
C PHE A 127 -10.85 1.34 7.47
N ASN A 128 -11.29 1.40 8.73
CA ASN A 128 -11.41 2.66 9.44
C ASN A 128 -10.06 3.35 9.60
N ARG A 129 -9.02 2.61 10.02
CA ARG A 129 -7.67 3.17 10.13
C ARG A 129 -7.10 3.62 8.79
N MET A 130 -7.41 2.88 7.71
CA MET A 130 -7.03 3.27 6.35
C MET A 130 -7.65 4.60 5.95
N ARG A 131 -8.94 4.81 6.28
CA ARG A 131 -9.62 6.08 5.99
C ARG A 131 -8.93 7.24 6.71
N GLU A 132 -8.62 7.08 8.00
CA GLU A 132 -7.89 8.09 8.77
C GLU A 132 -6.54 8.41 8.12
N LEU A 133 -5.77 7.37 7.71
CA LEU A 133 -4.49 7.58 7.02
C LEU A 133 -4.64 8.31 5.68
N CYS A 134 -5.73 8.06 4.95
CA CYS A 134 -6.01 8.79 3.71
C CYS A 134 -6.30 10.28 3.98
N GLU A 135 -6.89 10.61 5.12
CA GLU A 135 -7.11 12.01 5.52
C GLU A 135 -5.82 12.68 6.01
N GLU A 136 -4.90 11.93 6.61
CA GLU A 136 -3.62 12.43 7.13
C GLU A 136 -2.54 12.57 6.05
N ALA A 137 -2.53 11.70 5.04
CA ALA A 137 -1.50 11.66 4.01
C ALA A 137 -1.60 12.85 3.04
N ARG A 138 -0.43 13.43 2.68
CA ARG A 138 -0.38 14.54 1.71
C ARG A 138 -0.56 14.07 0.27
N THR A 139 -0.13 12.87 -0.03
CA THR A 139 -0.21 12.26 -1.36
C THR A 139 -0.61 10.81 -1.22
N ILE A 140 -1.61 10.38 -2.00
CA ILE A 140 -2.07 9.01 -2.03
C ILE A 140 -2.00 8.52 -3.46
N LEU A 141 -1.34 7.38 -3.68
CA LEU A 141 -1.40 6.65 -4.94
C LEU A 141 -2.18 5.36 -4.74
N ILE A 142 -3.26 5.22 -5.49
CA ILE A 142 -4.17 4.07 -5.40
C ILE A 142 -4.10 3.30 -6.72
N VAL A 143 -3.90 1.98 -6.63
CA VAL A 143 -4.15 1.06 -7.73
C VAL A 143 -5.43 0.31 -7.42
N SER A 144 -6.46 0.49 -8.23
CA SER A 144 -7.74 -0.20 -8.08
C SER A 144 -8.31 -0.67 -9.41
N HIS A 145 -9.09 -1.75 -9.38
CA HIS A 145 -9.94 -2.20 -10.48
C HIS A 145 -11.38 -1.66 -10.33
N ALA A 146 -11.73 -1.10 -9.18
CA ALA A 146 -13.02 -0.46 -8.93
C ALA A 146 -12.98 0.99 -9.42
N LEU A 147 -13.51 1.23 -10.62
CA LEU A 147 -13.50 2.58 -11.24
C LEU A 147 -14.30 3.61 -10.43
N SER A 148 -15.36 3.18 -9.74
CA SER A 148 -16.11 4.04 -8.82
C SER A 148 -15.22 4.60 -7.72
N SER A 149 -14.38 3.77 -7.11
CA SER A 149 -13.46 4.22 -6.06
C SER A 149 -12.42 5.21 -6.60
N ILE A 150 -11.97 5.04 -7.84
CA ILE A 150 -11.06 6.00 -8.47
C ILE A 150 -11.76 7.36 -8.65
N ASN A 151 -13.01 7.36 -9.11
CA ASN A 151 -13.78 8.60 -9.31
C ASN A 151 -14.15 9.31 -8.00
N GLU A 152 -14.36 8.56 -6.93
CA GLU A 152 -14.75 9.12 -5.62
C GLU A 152 -13.56 9.61 -4.78
N LEU A 153 -12.39 8.97 -4.90
CA LEU A 153 -11.28 9.17 -3.97
C LEU A 153 -10.09 9.90 -4.59
N CYS A 154 -10.02 10.04 -5.91
CA CYS A 154 -8.84 10.58 -6.58
C CYS A 154 -9.10 11.93 -7.24
N ASP A 155 -8.12 12.83 -7.18
CA ASP A 155 -8.12 14.11 -7.92
C ASP A 155 -7.60 13.93 -9.35
N GLN A 156 -6.79 12.89 -9.57
CA GLN A 156 -6.21 12.55 -10.87
C GLN A 156 -6.18 11.04 -11.06
N ALA A 157 -6.34 10.61 -12.31
CA ALA A 157 -6.18 9.23 -12.72
C ALA A 157 -5.13 9.09 -13.83
N ILE A 158 -4.47 7.94 -13.84
CA ILE A 158 -3.49 7.56 -14.86
C ILE A 158 -3.90 6.21 -15.42
N TRP A 159 -4.06 6.15 -16.73
CA TRP A 159 -4.29 4.89 -17.43
C TRP A 159 -2.97 4.33 -17.95
N MET A 160 -2.62 3.15 -17.46
CA MET A 160 -1.45 2.40 -17.90
C MET A 160 -1.85 1.19 -18.75
N HIS A 161 -1.12 0.96 -19.82
CA HIS A 161 -1.28 -0.21 -20.69
C HIS A 161 0.07 -0.72 -21.18
N LYS A 162 0.37 -2.02 -21.00
CA LYS A 162 1.63 -2.66 -21.42
C LYS A 162 2.90 -1.89 -21.04
N GLY A 163 2.94 -1.33 -19.81
CA GLY A 163 4.08 -0.58 -19.29
C GLY A 163 4.18 0.88 -19.73
N LYS A 164 3.25 1.36 -20.56
CA LYS A 164 3.19 2.76 -21.01
C LYS A 164 2.02 3.49 -20.35
N MET A 165 2.18 4.79 -20.11
CA MET A 165 1.10 5.68 -19.71
C MET A 165 0.37 6.14 -20.98
N LEU A 166 -0.90 5.77 -21.11
CA LEU A 166 -1.73 6.11 -22.26
C LEU A 166 -2.44 7.45 -22.10
N ALA A 167 -2.93 7.72 -20.90
CA ALA A 167 -3.64 8.95 -20.59
C ALA A 167 -3.50 9.29 -19.11
N SER A 168 -3.61 10.58 -18.79
CA SER A 168 -3.71 11.09 -17.43
C SER A 168 -4.62 12.31 -17.40
N GLY A 169 -5.39 12.49 -16.34
CA GLY A 169 -6.32 13.59 -16.21
C GLY A 169 -7.35 13.37 -15.11
N LYS A 170 -8.50 14.02 -15.26
CA LYS A 170 -9.60 13.85 -14.30
C LYS A 170 -10.08 12.40 -14.28
N PRO A 171 -10.40 11.87 -13.09
CA PRO A 171 -10.80 10.47 -12.95
C PRO A 171 -11.94 10.06 -13.88
N GLU A 172 -12.99 10.87 -13.97
CA GLU A 172 -14.16 10.56 -14.79
C GLU A 172 -13.83 10.44 -16.28
N ASP A 173 -12.97 11.35 -16.79
CA ASP A 173 -12.56 11.36 -18.19
C ASP A 173 -11.72 10.12 -18.54
N ILE A 174 -10.80 9.76 -17.63
CA ILE A 174 -9.90 8.61 -17.81
C ILE A 174 -10.65 7.28 -17.67
N THR A 175 -11.56 7.17 -16.70
CA THR A 175 -12.36 5.97 -16.50
C THR A 175 -13.35 5.75 -17.64
N GLU A 176 -13.94 6.80 -18.21
CA GLU A 176 -14.78 6.71 -19.39
C GLU A 176 -14.01 6.18 -20.61
N GLN A 177 -12.81 6.74 -20.86
CA GLN A 177 -11.94 6.26 -21.95
C GLN A 177 -11.55 4.79 -21.75
N TYR A 178 -11.21 4.42 -20.51
CA TYR A 178 -10.88 3.03 -20.18
C TYR A 178 -12.06 2.07 -20.37
N LEU A 179 -13.29 2.48 -20.01
CA LEU A 179 -14.50 1.70 -20.25
C LEU A 179 -14.80 1.54 -21.75
N LYS A 180 -14.60 2.59 -22.55
CA LYS A 180 -14.73 2.51 -24.02
C LYS A 180 -13.73 1.48 -24.59
N PHE A 181 -12.47 1.52 -24.13
CA PHE A 181 -11.47 0.52 -24.52
C PHE A 181 -11.87 -0.90 -24.14
N LEU A 182 -12.40 -1.12 -22.94
CA LEU A 182 -12.84 -2.46 -22.53
C LEU A 182 -14.00 -2.99 -23.37
N ASN A 183 -14.89 -2.11 -23.85
CA ASN A 183 -16.08 -2.49 -24.60
C ASN A 183 -15.82 -2.65 -26.11
N VAL A 184 -14.97 -1.81 -26.69
CA VAL A 184 -14.76 -1.71 -28.14
C VAL A 184 -13.37 -2.15 -28.56
N GLY A 185 -12.40 -2.18 -27.64
CA GLY A 185 -11.00 -2.54 -27.92
C GLY A 185 -10.17 -1.42 -28.56
N GLU A 186 -10.75 -0.23 -28.72
CA GLU A 186 -10.06 0.92 -29.31
C GLU A 186 -9.22 1.66 -28.27
N LEU A 187 -7.94 1.81 -28.56
CA LEU A 187 -7.03 2.65 -27.76
C LEU A 187 -7.23 4.14 -28.12
N PRO A 188 -6.92 5.07 -27.21
CA PRO A 188 -6.96 6.49 -27.51
C PRO A 188 -6.12 6.82 -28.74
N SER A 189 -6.62 7.72 -29.60
CA SER A 189 -5.95 8.13 -30.85
C SER A 189 -4.53 8.72 -30.66
N SER A 190 -4.22 9.17 -29.46
CA SER A 190 -2.86 9.61 -29.07
C SER A 190 -1.85 8.47 -28.91
N TYR A 191 -2.27 7.20 -29.03
CA TYR A 191 -1.40 6.04 -28.84
C TYR A 191 -0.76 5.52 -30.15
N GLU A 192 -1.30 5.87 -31.30
CA GLU A 192 -0.77 5.43 -32.60
C GLU A 192 0.57 6.11 -32.95
N ASP A 193 0.91 7.22 -32.26
CA ASP A 193 2.12 8.02 -32.49
C ASP A 193 3.27 7.75 -31.48
N LEU A 194 3.18 6.71 -30.59
CA LEU A 194 4.18 6.35 -29.59
C LEU A 194 4.72 4.91 -29.76
#